data_f32b73b4836c4c50d7df3a194c093ee6
#
_entry.id   f32b73b4836c4c50d7df3a194c093ee6
#
_cell.length_a   1.000
_cell.length_b   1.000
_cell.length_c   1.000
_cell.angle_alpha   90.00
_cell.angle_beta   90.00
_cell.angle_gamma   90.00
#
_symmetry.space_group_name_H-M   'P 1'
#
loop_
_entity.id
_entity.type
_entity.pdbx_description
1 polymer ?
#
loop_
_entity_poly.entity_id
_entity_poly.type
_entity_poly.pdbx_seq_one_letter_code
_entity_poly.pdbx_strand_id
1 'polypeptide(L)'
;MIKRSRNWIVANGVLWEKRVAVKSNIFIPILVLLFVATSTRGEFRAGIAVRVVTPDPLLPVSSGVGASNPVNKHEGDLTVRALVFADDDSKVAIVSADFLGFPSVLGDRARARVKGIPPESILIGATHTHSAPDCYGFADHSGKVSTDLKCVDLVCNRIAEAVNEALERVQPASLKIATGEANGRIAFNYYADQLYDPRCHVIQVIGADGKPFATLVNYAVHPEVLGSDAGILSPDLVGPLYDRIRGQGGGTGIFMNGAQGGMVTADNRGPDGKSLRTWAECLRIGTLLADEALRIVQSVPEQKNPKLSCAAKTISFPVESPLLRAVMKSSPLLAPTGDPNRVTTQLNLINVGSAQILTIPGEALPNIGYYLKRKMRGEHNLLFGLTNDAFGYILTKVDWGSFKRYDYISRTCLGEMTGEIYIDEALKLVAASPAPEKLIR
;
A
#
# COMPACT_ATOMS: atom_id res chain seq x y z
N MET A 1 56.85 -48.35 29.15
CA MET A 1 57.05 -49.31 30.25
C MET A 1 55.68 -49.83 30.66
N ILE A 2 55.30 -51.02 30.24
CA ILE A 2 54.11 -51.68 30.70
C ILE A 2 54.46 -53.09 31.00
N LYS A 3 54.32 -53.48 32.27
CA LYS A 3 54.61 -54.82 32.84
C LYS A 3 53.59 -55.81 32.26
N ARG A 4 54.13 -56.89 31.68
CA ARG A 4 53.36 -58.10 31.32
C ARG A 4 53.28 -58.98 32.56
N SER A 5 52.06 -59.30 33.02
CA SER A 5 51.78 -60.39 33.96
C SER A 5 51.44 -61.66 33.18
N ARG A 6 52.21 -62.75 33.42
CA ARG A 6 51.91 -64.09 32.91
C ARG A 6 51.27 -64.89 34.07
N ASN A 7 50.07 -65.34 33.83
CA ASN A 7 49.45 -66.35 34.72
C ASN A 7 49.53 -67.71 34.06
N TRP A 8 50.20 -68.66 34.73
CA TRP A 8 50.24 -70.05 34.33
C TRP A 8 49.30 -70.85 35.26
N ILE A 9 48.47 -71.72 34.64
CA ILE A 9 47.71 -72.75 35.36
C ILE A 9 48.25 -74.06 34.91
N VAL A 10 48.78 -74.85 35.86
CA VAL A 10 49.28 -76.24 35.60
C VAL A 10 48.20 -77.21 36.07
N ALA A 11 47.69 -78.03 35.16
CA ALA A 11 46.97 -79.26 35.51
C ALA A 11 47.32 -80.32 34.42
N ASN A 12 47.89 -81.48 34.90
CA ASN A 12 48.10 -82.75 34.21
C ASN A 12 48.93 -82.72 32.91
N GLY A 13 50.22 -82.31 33.02
CA GLY A 13 51.31 -82.88 32.25
C GLY A 13 51.31 -82.72 30.70
N VAL A 14 50.48 -81.87 30.10
CA VAL A 14 50.49 -81.66 28.63
C VAL A 14 50.34 -80.19 28.34
N LEU A 15 51.37 -79.63 27.69
CA LEU A 15 51.34 -78.23 27.21
C LEU A 15 50.65 -78.12 25.87
N TRP A 16 49.51 -77.42 25.82
CA TRP A 16 48.87 -77.07 24.56
C TRP A 16 48.92 -75.54 24.35
N GLU A 17 49.55 -75.13 23.24
CA GLU A 17 49.56 -73.74 22.83
C GLU A 17 48.23 -73.38 22.12
N LYS A 18 47.36 -72.55 22.79
CA LYS A 18 46.19 -72.04 22.10
C LYS A 18 46.55 -70.73 21.41
N ARG A 19 46.62 -70.76 20.10
CA ARG A 19 46.64 -69.51 19.30
C ARG A 19 45.27 -68.85 19.40
N VAL A 20 45.21 -67.71 20.05
CA VAL A 20 44.06 -66.83 20.07
C VAL A 20 44.15 -65.91 18.86
N ALA A 21 43.27 -66.09 17.86
CA ALA A 21 43.13 -65.15 16.74
C ALA A 21 42.47 -63.85 17.25
N VAL A 22 43.26 -62.79 17.32
CA VAL A 22 42.73 -61.44 17.58
C VAL A 22 42.07 -60.91 16.28
N LYS A 23 40.75 -60.89 16.24
CA LYS A 23 40.02 -60.14 15.23
C LYS A 23 40.20 -58.65 15.47
N SER A 24 41.00 -57.99 14.67
CA SER A 24 41.10 -56.50 14.70
C SER A 24 39.82 -55.94 14.04
N ASN A 25 38.92 -55.41 14.89
CA ASN A 25 37.84 -54.57 14.42
C ASN A 25 38.42 -53.21 14.03
N ILE A 26 38.57 -52.94 12.75
CA ILE A 26 38.87 -51.62 12.22
C ILE A 26 37.57 -50.81 12.31
N PHE A 27 37.44 -49.97 13.33
CA PHE A 27 36.40 -48.91 13.34
C PHE A 27 36.80 -47.83 12.34
N ILE A 28 36.13 -47.81 11.18
CA ILE A 28 36.17 -46.69 10.24
C ILE A 28 35.15 -45.67 10.80
N PRO A 29 35.59 -44.50 11.27
CA PRO A 29 34.63 -43.45 11.64
C PRO A 29 33.93 -42.97 10.36
N ILE A 30 32.65 -43.30 10.19
CA ILE A 30 31.79 -42.68 9.18
C ILE A 30 31.61 -41.25 9.58
N LEU A 31 32.35 -40.35 8.94
CA LEU A 31 32.15 -38.91 9.03
C LEU A 31 30.82 -38.58 8.33
N VAL A 32 29.73 -38.53 9.10
CA VAL A 32 28.44 -38.02 8.60
C VAL A 32 28.62 -36.54 8.42
N LEU A 33 28.95 -36.11 7.20
CA LEU A 33 28.82 -34.71 6.79
C LEU A 33 27.32 -34.38 6.79
N LEU A 34 26.85 -33.78 7.89
CA LEU A 34 25.60 -33.04 7.92
C LEU A 34 25.72 -31.86 6.95
N PHE A 35 25.30 -32.04 5.70
CA PHE A 35 24.97 -30.92 4.85
C PHE A 35 23.80 -30.20 5.50
N VAL A 36 24.08 -29.18 6.29
CA VAL A 36 23.13 -28.15 6.62
C VAL A 36 22.85 -27.47 5.28
N ALA A 37 21.77 -27.86 4.63
CA ALA A 37 21.21 -27.11 3.51
C ALA A 37 20.84 -25.75 4.09
N THR A 38 21.76 -24.79 4.04
CA THR A 38 21.42 -23.40 4.17
C THR A 38 20.52 -23.13 2.97
N SER A 39 19.20 -23.09 3.20
CA SER A 39 18.26 -22.54 2.25
C SER A 39 18.77 -21.14 1.93
N THR A 40 19.44 -20.97 0.79
CA THR A 40 19.79 -19.66 0.29
C THR A 40 18.46 -18.98 0.02
N ARG A 41 18.10 -18.06 0.89
CA ARG A 41 16.93 -17.20 0.70
C ARG A 41 17.05 -16.56 -0.68
N GLY A 42 15.95 -16.59 -1.44
CA GLY A 42 15.87 -15.85 -2.69
C GLY A 42 16.17 -14.38 -2.48
N GLU A 43 16.86 -13.80 -3.41
CA GLU A 43 17.26 -12.39 -3.35
C GLU A 43 16.02 -11.50 -3.49
N PHE A 44 15.84 -10.57 -2.54
CA PHE A 44 14.80 -9.55 -2.63
C PHE A 44 15.16 -8.54 -3.73
N ARG A 45 14.19 -8.25 -4.57
CA ARG A 45 14.33 -7.34 -5.71
C ARG A 45 13.18 -6.35 -5.74
N ALA A 46 13.44 -5.17 -6.28
CA ALA A 46 12.42 -4.16 -6.49
C ALA A 46 12.63 -3.41 -7.81
N GLY A 47 11.52 -2.90 -8.36
CA GLY A 47 11.55 -2.09 -9.57
C GLY A 47 10.46 -1.01 -9.52
N ILE A 48 10.69 0.12 -10.18
CA ILE A 48 9.80 1.28 -10.21
C ILE A 48 9.64 1.80 -11.62
N ALA A 49 8.41 2.18 -11.99
CA ALA A 49 8.14 2.89 -13.23
C ALA A 49 7.04 3.95 -13.05
N VAL A 50 7.04 4.96 -13.92
CA VAL A 50 6.10 6.09 -13.90
C VAL A 50 5.55 6.31 -15.29
N ARG A 51 4.27 6.61 -15.39
CA ARG A 51 3.60 7.07 -16.63
C ARG A 51 2.85 8.35 -16.36
N VAL A 52 2.99 9.31 -17.25
CA VAL A 52 2.16 10.51 -17.28
C VAL A 52 0.79 10.13 -17.83
N VAL A 53 -0.27 10.63 -17.17
CA VAL A 53 -1.67 10.44 -17.52
C VAL A 53 -2.44 11.77 -17.57
N THR A 54 -1.74 12.90 -17.58
CA THR A 54 -2.31 14.21 -17.86
C THR A 54 -2.98 14.19 -19.24
N PRO A 55 -4.30 14.44 -19.33
CA PRO A 55 -4.98 14.42 -20.63
C PRO A 55 -4.61 15.62 -21.49
N ASP A 56 -4.50 15.39 -22.80
CA ASP A 56 -4.36 16.44 -23.81
C ASP A 56 -5.38 16.16 -24.92
N PRO A 57 -6.39 17.04 -25.12
CA PRO A 57 -6.65 18.27 -24.39
C PRO A 57 -7.04 18.05 -22.93
N LEU A 58 -6.92 19.09 -22.09
CA LEU A 58 -7.31 19.04 -20.69
C LEU A 58 -8.79 18.69 -20.54
N LEU A 59 -9.11 17.85 -19.58
CA LEU A 59 -10.46 17.40 -19.26
C LEU A 59 -10.96 18.06 -17.96
N PRO A 60 -12.29 18.23 -17.79
CA PRO A 60 -12.87 18.69 -16.53
C PRO A 60 -12.50 17.81 -15.35
N VAL A 61 -12.35 18.41 -14.17
CA VAL A 61 -11.92 17.74 -12.93
C VAL A 61 -13.08 17.54 -11.96
N SER A 62 -13.03 16.45 -11.19
CA SER A 62 -14.05 16.04 -10.22
C SER A 62 -13.52 16.09 -8.80
N SER A 63 -14.38 16.48 -7.85
CA SER A 63 -14.08 16.41 -6.41
C SER A 63 -15.15 15.67 -5.61
N GLY A 64 -15.95 14.85 -6.25
CA GLY A 64 -17.01 14.08 -5.62
C GLY A 64 -18.21 13.85 -6.53
N VAL A 65 -19.31 13.37 -5.92
CA VAL A 65 -20.56 13.09 -6.65
C VAL A 65 -21.13 14.39 -7.23
N GLY A 66 -21.29 14.43 -8.55
CA GLY A 66 -21.85 15.58 -9.28
C GLY A 66 -21.09 15.92 -10.56
N ALA A 67 -21.37 17.10 -11.09
CA ALA A 67 -20.75 17.58 -12.31
C ALA A 67 -19.25 17.87 -12.11
N SER A 68 -18.43 17.49 -13.09
CA SER A 68 -17.03 17.91 -13.14
C SER A 68 -16.90 19.39 -13.52
N ASN A 69 -15.91 20.08 -12.98
CA ASN A 69 -15.63 21.47 -13.22
C ASN A 69 -14.63 21.67 -14.37
N PRO A 70 -14.85 22.67 -15.25
CA PRO A 70 -13.94 22.94 -16.37
C PRO A 70 -12.58 23.45 -15.86
N VAL A 71 -11.53 23.12 -16.60
CA VAL A 71 -10.16 23.59 -16.33
C VAL A 71 -9.60 24.32 -17.53
N ASN A 72 -8.66 25.24 -17.29
CA ASN A 72 -8.00 26.04 -18.34
C ASN A 72 -6.48 25.93 -18.30
N LYS A 73 -5.91 25.30 -17.24
CA LYS A 73 -4.48 25.04 -17.11
C LYS A 73 -4.24 23.81 -16.24
N HIS A 74 -2.99 23.33 -16.23
CA HIS A 74 -2.52 22.33 -15.27
C HIS A 74 -1.32 22.86 -14.47
N GLU A 75 -1.15 22.31 -13.26
CA GLU A 75 0.01 22.54 -12.38
C GLU A 75 0.54 21.16 -11.92
N GLY A 76 1.68 20.77 -12.47
CA GLY A 76 2.21 19.41 -12.32
C GLY A 76 1.48 18.38 -13.19
N ASP A 77 2.14 17.26 -13.48
CA ASP A 77 1.56 16.18 -14.26
C ASP A 77 0.83 15.17 -13.37
N LEU A 78 -0.37 14.75 -13.80
CA LEU A 78 -0.99 13.54 -13.25
C LEU A 78 -0.19 12.32 -13.68
N THR A 79 0.06 11.42 -12.73
CA THR A 79 0.87 10.22 -12.98
C THR A 79 0.21 8.96 -12.45
N VAL A 80 0.61 7.82 -13.01
CA VAL A 80 0.51 6.52 -12.37
C VAL A 80 1.94 6.02 -12.08
N ARG A 81 2.17 5.52 -10.87
CA ARG A 81 3.46 5.10 -10.36
C ARG A 81 3.35 3.67 -9.84
N ALA A 82 4.18 2.77 -10.35
CA ALA A 82 4.15 1.36 -9.98
C ALA A 82 5.47 0.96 -9.33
N LEU A 83 5.40 0.48 -8.08
CA LEU A 83 6.50 -0.12 -7.35
C LEU A 83 6.25 -1.63 -7.26
N VAL A 84 7.17 -2.42 -7.78
CA VAL A 84 7.11 -3.88 -7.72
C VAL A 84 8.14 -4.39 -6.72
N PHE A 85 7.69 -5.24 -5.82
CA PHE A 85 8.53 -6.08 -4.96
C PHE A 85 8.48 -7.51 -5.44
N ALA A 86 9.62 -8.18 -5.44
CA ALA A 86 9.74 -9.58 -5.84
C ALA A 86 10.78 -10.32 -5.01
N ASP A 87 10.48 -11.54 -4.66
CA ASP A 87 11.42 -12.57 -4.22
C ASP A 87 11.19 -13.84 -5.06
N ASP A 88 11.75 -14.97 -4.66
CA ASP A 88 11.60 -16.22 -5.43
C ASP A 88 10.17 -16.76 -5.39
N ASP A 89 9.40 -16.48 -4.33
CA ASP A 89 8.09 -17.05 -4.07
C ASP A 89 6.94 -16.09 -4.39
N SER A 90 7.19 -14.78 -4.34
CA SER A 90 6.14 -13.75 -4.36
C SER A 90 6.50 -12.58 -5.26
N LYS A 91 5.48 -12.01 -5.90
CA LYS A 91 5.55 -10.73 -6.59
C LYS A 91 4.35 -9.89 -6.20
N VAL A 92 4.60 -8.64 -5.84
CA VAL A 92 3.56 -7.68 -5.44
C VAL A 92 3.79 -6.37 -6.15
N ALA A 93 2.74 -5.82 -6.78
CA ALA A 93 2.77 -4.47 -7.34
C ALA A 93 1.92 -3.52 -6.49
N ILE A 94 2.49 -2.38 -6.15
CA ILE A 94 1.81 -1.26 -5.48
C ILE A 94 1.74 -0.13 -6.50
N VAL A 95 0.52 0.28 -6.85
CA VAL A 95 0.27 1.34 -7.83
C VAL A 95 -0.40 2.52 -7.14
N SER A 96 0.15 3.71 -7.35
CA SER A 96 -0.42 5.00 -6.97
C SER A 96 -0.91 5.72 -8.23
N ALA A 97 -2.15 6.18 -8.24
CA ALA A 97 -2.76 6.89 -9.36
C ALA A 97 -3.28 8.26 -8.91
N ASP A 98 -2.91 9.33 -9.60
CA ASP A 98 -3.27 10.70 -9.25
C ASP A 98 -4.71 11.02 -9.69
N PHE A 99 -5.68 10.41 -9.02
CA PHE A 99 -7.12 10.58 -9.23
C PHE A 99 -7.86 10.69 -7.88
N LEU A 100 -9.10 11.16 -7.93
CA LEU A 100 -10.00 11.22 -6.76
C LEU A 100 -10.21 9.82 -6.16
N GLY A 101 -10.38 8.83 -7.02
CA GLY A 101 -10.50 7.43 -6.67
C GLY A 101 -10.35 6.57 -7.92
N PHE A 102 -10.10 5.28 -7.72
CA PHE A 102 -9.97 4.33 -8.82
C PHE A 102 -10.82 3.10 -8.51
N PRO A 103 -12.09 3.08 -8.97
CA PRO A 103 -13.03 1.99 -8.68
C PRO A 103 -12.51 0.61 -9.08
N SER A 104 -12.90 -0.43 -8.34
CA SER A 104 -12.46 -1.82 -8.55
C SER A 104 -12.61 -2.31 -9.99
N VAL A 105 -13.70 -1.93 -10.66
CA VAL A 105 -13.96 -2.30 -12.06
C VAL A 105 -12.86 -1.78 -13.02
N LEU A 106 -12.30 -0.61 -12.76
CA LEU A 106 -11.16 -0.08 -13.54
C LEU A 106 -9.86 -0.76 -13.13
N GLY A 107 -9.71 -1.00 -11.83
CA GLY A 107 -8.60 -1.80 -11.30
C GLY A 107 -8.51 -3.17 -11.97
N ASP A 108 -9.64 -3.86 -12.13
CA ASP A 108 -9.70 -5.17 -12.79
C ASP A 108 -9.36 -5.09 -14.28
N ARG A 109 -9.83 -4.03 -14.98
CA ARG A 109 -9.42 -3.77 -16.37
C ARG A 109 -7.92 -3.56 -16.53
N ALA A 110 -7.30 -2.86 -15.59
CA ALA A 110 -5.85 -2.64 -15.59
C ALA A 110 -5.10 -3.95 -15.25
N ARG A 111 -5.52 -4.69 -14.21
CA ARG A 111 -4.93 -5.99 -13.80
C ARG A 111 -4.95 -7.02 -14.93
N ALA A 112 -6.04 -7.09 -15.69
CA ALA A 112 -6.17 -8.00 -16.83
C ALA A 112 -5.13 -7.79 -17.95
N ARG A 113 -4.46 -6.62 -17.97
CA ARG A 113 -3.42 -6.24 -18.95
C ARG A 113 -2.00 -6.43 -18.41
N VAL A 114 -1.85 -6.76 -17.13
CA VAL A 114 -0.55 -7.01 -16.49
C VAL A 114 -0.14 -8.47 -16.71
N LYS A 115 1.16 -8.68 -16.91
CA LYS A 115 1.75 -10.01 -17.10
C LYS A 115 2.73 -10.34 -15.97
N GLY A 116 2.75 -11.60 -15.55
CA GLY A 116 3.79 -12.10 -14.63
C GLY A 116 3.63 -11.74 -13.15
N ILE A 117 2.53 -11.06 -12.77
CA ILE A 117 2.10 -10.84 -11.39
C ILE A 117 0.65 -11.31 -11.28
N PRO A 118 0.28 -12.13 -10.28
CA PRO A 118 -1.11 -12.52 -10.06
C PRO A 118 -2.00 -11.29 -9.83
N PRO A 119 -3.19 -11.21 -10.44
CA PRO A 119 -4.09 -10.04 -10.31
C PRO A 119 -4.37 -9.66 -8.85
N GLU A 120 -4.51 -10.64 -7.97
CA GLU A 120 -4.73 -10.46 -6.53
C GLU A 120 -3.52 -9.88 -5.79
N SER A 121 -2.34 -9.85 -6.40
CA SER A 121 -1.12 -9.25 -5.86
C SER A 121 -0.82 -7.86 -6.45
N ILE A 122 -1.75 -7.28 -7.20
CA ILE A 122 -1.64 -5.94 -7.78
C ILE A 122 -2.58 -5.01 -7.03
N LEU A 123 -2.03 -4.14 -6.19
CA LEU A 123 -2.75 -3.14 -5.41
C LEU A 123 -2.78 -1.83 -6.19
N ILE A 124 -3.95 -1.30 -6.44
CA ILE A 124 -4.14 -0.03 -7.16
C ILE A 124 -4.85 0.93 -6.22
N GLY A 125 -4.15 2.00 -5.82
CA GLY A 125 -4.67 3.05 -4.95
C GLY A 125 -4.71 4.41 -5.64
N ALA A 126 -5.62 5.26 -5.22
CA ALA A 126 -5.72 6.65 -5.64
C ALA A 126 -5.05 7.57 -4.61
N THR A 127 -4.39 8.64 -5.09
CA THR A 127 -3.85 9.69 -4.20
C THR A 127 -4.94 10.54 -3.58
N HIS A 128 -6.11 10.55 -4.20
CA HIS A 128 -7.28 11.33 -3.83
C HIS A 128 -7.17 12.83 -4.16
N THR A 129 -6.44 13.20 -5.22
CA THR A 129 -6.47 14.58 -5.68
C THR A 129 -7.87 14.99 -6.15
N HIS A 130 -8.35 16.15 -5.70
CA HIS A 130 -9.63 16.74 -6.09
C HIS A 130 -9.51 17.62 -7.34
N SER A 131 -8.42 17.46 -8.09
CA SER A 131 -8.11 18.24 -9.30
C SER A 131 -7.72 17.35 -10.48
N ALA A 132 -8.35 16.16 -10.59
CA ALA A 132 -8.16 15.19 -11.67
C ALA A 132 -9.49 14.85 -12.36
N PRO A 133 -9.47 14.33 -13.60
CA PRO A 133 -10.67 13.89 -14.30
C PRO A 133 -11.44 12.81 -13.54
N ASP A 134 -12.76 12.77 -13.75
CA ASP A 134 -13.64 11.79 -13.14
C ASP A 134 -13.37 10.37 -13.65
N CYS A 135 -13.17 9.43 -12.75
CA CYS A 135 -13.02 7.99 -12.98
C CYS A 135 -14.23 7.16 -12.49
N TYR A 136 -15.31 7.81 -12.03
CA TYR A 136 -16.50 7.12 -11.52
C TYR A 136 -17.67 7.12 -12.51
N GLY A 137 -17.68 8.03 -13.45
CA GLY A 137 -18.83 8.23 -14.32
C GLY A 137 -19.97 8.97 -13.61
N PHE A 138 -19.65 10.00 -12.83
CA PHE A 138 -20.64 10.81 -12.14
C PHE A 138 -21.53 11.57 -13.14
N ALA A 139 -22.84 11.54 -12.88
CA ALA A 139 -23.81 12.32 -13.64
C ALA A 139 -24.03 13.69 -12.98
N ASP A 140 -24.25 14.71 -13.81
CA ASP A 140 -24.76 16.01 -13.38
C ASP A 140 -26.26 15.96 -13.05
N HIS A 141 -26.84 17.10 -12.67
CA HIS A 141 -28.27 17.20 -12.33
C HIS A 141 -29.23 16.88 -13.50
N SER A 142 -28.74 16.94 -14.74
CA SER A 142 -29.49 16.55 -15.94
C SER A 142 -29.38 15.05 -16.26
N GLY A 143 -28.55 14.32 -15.52
CA GLY A 143 -28.22 12.91 -15.78
C GLY A 143 -27.12 12.73 -16.83
N LYS A 144 -26.47 13.82 -17.29
CA LYS A 144 -25.36 13.75 -18.25
C LYS A 144 -24.06 13.38 -17.54
N VAL A 145 -23.39 12.35 -18.03
CA VAL A 145 -22.04 11.94 -17.60
C VAL A 145 -21.00 12.64 -18.44
N SER A 146 -20.04 13.31 -17.80
CA SER A 146 -18.95 14.05 -18.47
C SER A 146 -17.63 13.27 -18.54
N THR A 147 -17.58 12.09 -17.96
CA THR A 147 -16.38 11.24 -17.92
C THR A 147 -15.95 10.83 -19.32
N ASP A 148 -14.68 11.05 -19.64
CA ASP A 148 -14.10 10.61 -20.92
C ASP A 148 -13.66 9.14 -20.81
N LEU A 149 -14.43 8.24 -21.43
CA LEU A 149 -14.16 6.80 -21.39
C LEU A 149 -12.84 6.42 -22.09
N LYS A 150 -12.38 7.23 -23.07
CA LYS A 150 -11.08 6.99 -23.73
C LYS A 150 -9.93 7.33 -22.79
N CYS A 151 -10.06 8.42 -22.05
CA CYS A 151 -9.10 8.78 -21.02
C CYS A 151 -9.03 7.70 -19.94
N VAL A 152 -10.17 7.22 -19.44
CA VAL A 152 -10.24 6.14 -18.46
C VAL A 152 -9.55 4.86 -18.97
N ASP A 153 -9.79 4.46 -20.22
CA ASP A 153 -9.13 3.28 -20.81
C ASP A 153 -7.63 3.50 -21.00
N LEU A 154 -7.20 4.70 -21.39
CA LEU A 154 -5.78 5.09 -21.43
C LEU A 154 -5.13 4.94 -20.07
N VAL A 155 -5.77 5.40 -18.99
CA VAL A 155 -5.24 5.27 -17.61
C VAL A 155 -5.08 3.80 -17.23
N CYS A 156 -6.06 2.94 -17.54
CA CYS A 156 -5.94 1.49 -17.30
C CYS A 156 -4.75 0.89 -18.07
N ASN A 157 -4.51 1.31 -19.32
CA ASN A 157 -3.33 0.89 -20.09
C ASN A 157 -2.03 1.38 -19.44
N ARG A 158 -1.96 2.66 -19.05
CA ARG A 158 -0.78 3.26 -18.43
C ARG A 158 -0.42 2.60 -17.08
N ILE A 159 -1.43 2.20 -16.30
CA ILE A 159 -1.21 1.41 -15.09
C ILE A 159 -0.54 0.07 -15.44
N ALA A 160 -1.09 -0.67 -16.41
CA ALA A 160 -0.53 -1.95 -16.83
C ALA A 160 0.89 -1.80 -17.40
N GLU A 161 1.14 -0.79 -18.23
CA GLU A 161 2.47 -0.47 -18.75
C GLU A 161 3.47 -0.17 -17.62
N ALA A 162 3.07 0.65 -16.64
CA ALA A 162 3.92 0.98 -15.52
C ALA A 162 4.26 -0.27 -14.68
N VAL A 163 3.28 -1.14 -14.40
CA VAL A 163 3.52 -2.38 -13.65
C VAL A 163 4.43 -3.35 -14.42
N ASN A 164 4.17 -3.56 -15.72
CA ASN A 164 4.99 -4.43 -16.56
C ASN A 164 6.44 -3.93 -16.64
N GLU A 165 6.64 -2.63 -16.88
CA GLU A 165 7.98 -2.03 -16.91
C GLU A 165 8.69 -2.09 -15.55
N ALA A 166 7.97 -1.82 -14.44
CA ALA A 166 8.55 -1.95 -13.11
C ALA A 166 8.98 -3.39 -12.83
N LEU A 167 8.22 -4.40 -13.28
CA LEU A 167 8.57 -5.81 -13.18
C LEU A 167 9.80 -6.16 -14.04
N GLU A 168 9.90 -5.63 -15.24
CA GLU A 168 11.07 -5.83 -16.11
C GLU A 168 12.35 -5.20 -15.54
N ARG A 169 12.20 -4.15 -14.73
CA ARG A 169 13.30 -3.39 -14.11
C ARG A 169 13.63 -3.82 -12.70
N VAL A 170 13.08 -4.95 -12.20
CA VAL A 170 13.42 -5.40 -10.85
C VAL A 170 14.92 -5.70 -10.75
N GLN A 171 15.56 -5.19 -9.71
CA GLN A 171 16.97 -5.35 -9.41
C GLN A 171 17.15 -5.68 -7.93
N PRO A 172 18.31 -6.27 -7.54
CA PRO A 172 18.61 -6.50 -6.14
C PRO A 172 18.42 -5.24 -5.30
N ALA A 173 17.75 -5.38 -4.17
CA ALA A 173 17.39 -4.27 -3.32
C ALA A 173 17.34 -4.64 -1.83
N SER A 174 17.49 -3.63 -0.98
CA SER A 174 17.19 -3.66 0.44
C SER A 174 16.18 -2.58 0.79
N LEU A 175 15.62 -2.63 1.99
CA LEU A 175 14.60 -1.68 2.43
C LEU A 175 15.04 -0.95 3.70
N LYS A 176 14.75 0.34 3.76
CA LYS A 176 14.63 1.09 5.00
C LYS A 176 13.16 1.32 5.26
N ILE A 177 12.67 0.91 6.41
CA ILE A 177 11.25 1.02 6.78
C ILE A 177 11.14 1.77 8.09
N ALA A 178 10.36 2.83 8.11
CA ALA A 178 10.21 3.71 9.26
C ALA A 178 8.78 4.18 9.48
N THR A 179 8.48 4.54 10.70
CA THR A 179 7.25 5.21 11.11
C THR A 179 7.61 6.30 12.09
N GLY A 180 7.12 7.51 11.86
CA GLY A 180 7.32 8.65 12.77
C GLY A 180 6.21 9.68 12.57
N GLU A 181 6.07 10.60 13.50
CA GLU A 181 5.16 11.72 13.32
C GLU A 181 5.76 12.74 12.34
N ALA A 182 4.98 13.16 11.36
CA ALA A 182 5.33 14.24 10.46
C ALA A 182 4.99 15.59 11.14
N ASN A 183 6.00 16.41 11.31
CA ASN A 183 5.87 17.70 12.01
C ASN A 183 5.41 18.81 11.08
N GLY A 184 4.77 19.81 11.67
CA GLY A 184 4.34 21.03 10.99
C GLY A 184 2.91 20.97 10.48
N ARG A 185 2.54 22.01 9.72
CA ARG A 185 1.17 22.21 9.23
C ARG A 185 0.99 21.45 7.91
N ILE A 186 0.67 20.13 8.02
CA ILE A 186 0.45 19.25 6.87
C ILE A 186 -1.03 18.92 6.73
N ALA A 187 -1.64 18.41 7.80
CA ALA A 187 -3.04 18.01 7.82
C ALA A 187 -3.73 18.40 9.11
N PHE A 188 -5.06 18.44 9.08
CA PHE A 188 -5.94 18.55 10.24
C PHE A 188 -7.27 17.88 9.91
N ASN A 189 -8.09 17.60 10.91
CA ASN A 189 -9.45 17.10 10.68
C ASN A 189 -10.44 18.26 10.73
N TYR A 190 -11.20 18.46 9.65
CA TYR A 190 -12.19 19.54 9.54
C TYR A 190 -13.31 19.46 10.60
N TYR A 191 -13.65 18.26 11.05
CA TYR A 191 -14.69 18.08 12.08
C TYR A 191 -14.15 18.20 13.51
N ALA A 192 -12.89 17.78 13.73
CA ALA A 192 -12.24 17.77 15.04
C ALA A 192 -10.72 17.84 14.86
N ASP A 193 -10.14 19.03 14.89
CA ASP A 193 -8.78 19.40 14.48
C ASP A 193 -7.70 18.33 14.75
N GLN A 194 -7.74 17.71 15.94
CA GLN A 194 -6.72 16.73 16.37
C GLN A 194 -7.08 15.27 16.09
N LEU A 195 -8.26 14.99 15.51
CA LEU A 195 -8.69 13.63 15.23
C LEU A 195 -8.18 13.18 13.84
N TYR A 196 -6.89 12.97 13.71
CA TYR A 196 -6.24 12.39 12.54
C TYR A 196 -4.95 11.70 12.95
N ASP A 197 -4.42 10.83 12.10
CA ASP A 197 -3.18 10.11 12.37
C ASP A 197 -1.97 10.88 11.81
N PRO A 198 -1.15 11.54 12.65
CA PRO A 198 0.01 12.31 12.20
C PRO A 198 1.20 11.44 11.78
N ARG A 199 1.09 10.10 11.93
CA ARG A 199 2.18 9.20 11.59
C ARG A 199 2.34 9.07 10.09
N CYS A 200 3.55 9.40 9.63
CA CYS A 200 4.02 9.14 8.30
C CYS A 200 4.80 7.81 8.30
N HIS A 201 4.42 6.91 7.42
CA HIS A 201 5.12 5.65 7.22
C HIS A 201 5.91 5.74 5.91
N VAL A 202 7.15 5.27 5.95
CA VAL A 202 8.06 5.36 4.80
C VAL A 202 8.69 4.00 4.52
N ILE A 203 8.67 3.59 3.26
CA ILE A 203 9.43 2.47 2.75
C ILE A 203 10.38 3.03 1.68
N GLN A 204 11.67 3.06 1.97
CA GLN A 204 12.69 3.49 1.02
C GLN A 204 13.43 2.28 0.48
N VAL A 205 13.51 2.19 -0.85
CA VAL A 205 14.14 1.09 -1.57
C VAL A 205 15.55 1.48 -1.95
N ILE A 206 16.53 0.70 -1.49
CA ILE A 206 17.95 0.95 -1.67
C ILE A 206 18.50 -0.04 -2.69
N GLY A 207 19.14 0.46 -3.71
CA GLY A 207 19.80 -0.35 -4.74
C GLY A 207 21.15 -0.95 -4.27
N ALA A 208 21.72 -1.82 -5.07
CA ALA A 208 23.00 -2.44 -4.80
C ALA A 208 24.18 -1.43 -4.68
N ASP A 209 24.02 -0.24 -5.24
CA ASP A 209 24.96 0.89 -5.11
C ASP A 209 24.84 1.67 -3.79
N GLY A 210 23.93 1.24 -2.89
CA GLY A 210 23.65 1.88 -1.61
C GLY A 210 22.81 3.16 -1.72
N LYS A 211 22.27 3.49 -2.89
CA LYS A 211 21.45 4.68 -3.10
C LYS A 211 19.97 4.36 -3.16
N PRO A 212 19.11 5.25 -2.61
CA PRO A 212 17.68 5.12 -2.79
C PRO A 212 17.29 5.30 -4.26
N PHE A 213 16.46 4.40 -4.80
CA PHE A 213 15.87 4.59 -6.13
C PHE A 213 14.35 4.74 -6.10
N ALA A 214 13.70 4.40 -4.98
CA ALA A 214 12.28 4.68 -4.75
C ALA A 214 12.01 4.98 -3.26
N THR A 215 11.05 5.87 -2.99
CA THR A 215 10.56 6.18 -1.63
C THR A 215 9.04 6.20 -1.65
N LEU A 216 8.43 5.22 -0.98
CA LEU A 216 6.99 5.18 -0.74
C LEU A 216 6.68 5.92 0.55
N VAL A 217 5.75 6.85 0.47
CA VAL A 217 5.20 7.63 1.60
C VAL A 217 3.74 7.26 1.78
N ASN A 218 3.36 6.83 2.98
CA ASN A 218 1.96 6.60 3.35
C ASN A 218 1.58 7.58 4.46
N TYR A 219 0.61 8.43 4.15
CA TYR A 219 0.11 9.47 5.06
C TYR A 219 -1.37 9.71 4.82
N ALA A 220 -2.13 10.00 5.88
CA ALA A 220 -3.57 10.25 5.80
C ALA A 220 -3.83 11.74 5.56
N VAL A 221 -4.25 12.10 4.35
CA VAL A 221 -4.60 13.49 3.99
C VAL A 221 -5.42 13.53 2.70
N HIS A 222 -6.37 14.47 2.59
CA HIS A 222 -6.99 14.82 1.31
C HIS A 222 -6.09 15.80 0.54
N PRO A 223 -5.58 15.45 -0.65
CA PRO A 223 -4.94 16.38 -1.57
C PRO A 223 -6.02 17.24 -2.28
N GLU A 224 -6.50 18.25 -1.56
CA GLU A 224 -7.60 19.12 -2.01
C GLU A 224 -7.29 20.62 -1.75
N VAL A 225 -6.01 20.97 -1.72
CA VAL A 225 -5.58 22.37 -1.51
C VAL A 225 -6.19 23.27 -2.58
N LEU A 226 -6.12 22.87 -3.85
CA LEU A 226 -6.72 23.61 -4.97
C LEU A 226 -8.24 23.40 -5.03
N GLY A 227 -8.70 22.16 -4.87
CA GLY A 227 -10.07 21.74 -5.12
C GLY A 227 -10.45 21.84 -6.61
N SER A 228 -11.64 21.34 -6.96
CA SER A 228 -12.07 21.22 -8.35
C SER A 228 -12.51 22.54 -9.00
N ASP A 229 -12.86 23.55 -8.23
CA ASP A 229 -13.38 24.85 -8.69
C ASP A 229 -12.27 25.89 -8.95
N ALA A 230 -11.01 25.54 -8.72
CA ALA A 230 -9.88 26.40 -9.05
C ALA A 230 -9.59 26.54 -10.55
N GLY A 231 -10.20 25.71 -11.39
CA GLY A 231 -9.95 25.68 -12.84
C GLY A 231 -8.58 25.10 -13.22
N ILE A 232 -8.00 24.29 -12.34
CA ILE A 232 -6.64 23.75 -12.47
C ILE A 232 -6.69 22.23 -12.36
N LEU A 233 -6.11 21.54 -13.34
CA LEU A 233 -5.83 20.11 -13.28
C LEU A 233 -4.49 19.91 -12.59
N SER A 234 -4.40 19.03 -11.57
CA SER A 234 -3.19 18.90 -10.77
C SER A 234 -3.17 17.62 -9.90
N PRO A 235 -1.99 17.04 -9.62
CA PRO A 235 -1.82 16.07 -8.54
C PRO A 235 -1.89 16.71 -7.14
N ASP A 236 -2.17 18.02 -7.04
CA ASP A 236 -2.21 18.81 -5.82
C ASP A 236 -0.86 18.71 -5.04
N LEU A 237 -0.87 18.65 -3.70
CA LEU A 237 0.33 18.56 -2.85
C LEU A 237 1.22 17.33 -3.15
N VAL A 238 0.68 16.31 -3.79
CA VAL A 238 1.40 15.06 -4.07
C VAL A 238 2.43 15.23 -5.19
N GLY A 239 2.18 16.09 -6.17
CA GLY A 239 3.17 16.43 -7.20
C GLY A 239 4.46 17.02 -6.60
N PRO A 240 4.39 18.12 -5.85
CA PRO A 240 5.53 18.68 -5.11
C PRO A 240 6.23 17.70 -4.16
N LEU A 241 5.50 16.79 -3.51
CA LEU A 241 6.08 15.73 -2.69
C LEU A 241 7.00 14.83 -3.55
N TYR A 242 6.57 14.41 -4.72
CA TYR A 242 7.37 13.59 -5.63
C TYR A 242 8.64 14.31 -6.10
N ASP A 243 8.51 15.57 -6.47
CA ASP A 243 9.64 16.37 -6.95
C ASP A 243 10.66 16.62 -5.84
N ARG A 244 10.20 16.90 -4.62
CA ARG A 244 11.06 17.11 -3.46
C ARG A 244 11.82 15.84 -3.08
N ILE A 245 11.16 14.68 -3.03
CA ILE A 245 11.84 13.39 -2.76
C ILE A 245 12.95 13.16 -3.78
N ARG A 246 12.66 13.35 -5.08
CA ARG A 246 13.65 13.19 -6.15
C ARG A 246 14.79 14.17 -6.01
N GLY A 247 14.48 15.44 -5.79
CA GLY A 247 15.49 16.51 -5.64
C GLY A 247 16.41 16.32 -4.44
N GLN A 248 15.97 15.61 -3.41
CA GLN A 248 16.77 15.30 -2.22
C GLN A 248 17.47 13.92 -2.29
N GLY A 249 17.48 13.27 -3.47
CA GLY A 249 18.14 11.98 -3.66
C GLY A 249 17.37 10.77 -3.08
N GLY A 250 16.09 10.92 -2.76
CA GLY A 250 15.23 9.82 -2.30
C GLY A 250 14.72 8.90 -3.42
N GLY A 251 15.18 9.10 -4.65
CA GLY A 251 14.72 8.36 -5.81
C GLY A 251 13.32 8.77 -6.28
N THR A 252 12.60 7.86 -6.91
CA THR A 252 11.23 8.09 -7.38
C THR A 252 10.26 8.04 -6.20
N GLY A 253 9.55 9.16 -5.93
CA GLY A 253 8.49 9.21 -4.92
C GLY A 253 7.25 8.43 -5.36
N ILE A 254 6.59 7.79 -4.41
CA ILE A 254 5.26 7.18 -4.57
C ILE A 254 4.44 7.48 -3.31
N PHE A 255 3.19 7.91 -3.46
CA PHE A 255 2.33 8.26 -2.35
C PHE A 255 1.14 7.31 -2.28
N MET A 256 0.87 6.77 -1.10
CA MET A 256 -0.33 5.99 -0.81
C MET A 256 -1.07 6.66 0.33
N ASN A 257 -2.35 6.97 0.11
CA ASN A 257 -3.16 7.59 1.14
C ASN A 257 -3.37 6.66 2.34
N GLY A 258 -3.76 7.23 3.48
CA GLY A 258 -4.05 6.50 4.71
C GLY A 258 -5.56 6.41 5.01
N ALA A 259 -5.91 6.33 6.30
CA ALA A 259 -7.29 6.43 6.77
C ALA A 259 -7.67 7.92 6.92
N GLN A 260 -7.95 8.57 5.80
CA GLN A 260 -8.21 10.01 5.71
C GLN A 260 -9.70 10.37 5.77
N GLY A 261 -10.60 9.40 5.83
CA GLY A 261 -12.03 9.63 5.91
C GLY A 261 -12.41 10.53 7.10
N GLY A 262 -13.63 11.06 7.10
CA GLY A 262 -14.06 12.02 8.11
C GLY A 262 -13.33 13.36 7.99
N MET A 263 -12.95 13.76 6.77
CA MET A 263 -12.42 15.07 6.38
C MET A 263 -11.05 15.39 7.00
N VAL A 264 -10.11 14.45 6.95
CA VAL A 264 -8.70 14.74 7.22
C VAL A 264 -8.10 15.45 6.01
N THR A 265 -8.05 16.77 6.04
CA THR A 265 -7.69 17.62 4.91
C THR A 265 -6.32 18.26 5.07
N ALA A 266 -5.77 18.81 3.99
CA ALA A 266 -4.52 19.54 3.99
C ALA A 266 -4.64 20.84 4.83
N ASP A 267 -3.66 21.12 5.72
CA ASP A 267 -3.66 22.35 6.52
C ASP A 267 -3.13 23.54 5.70
N ASN A 268 -3.98 24.04 4.81
CA ASN A 268 -3.76 25.23 4.01
C ASN A 268 -4.40 26.49 4.61
N ARG A 269 -4.70 26.49 5.92
CA ARG A 269 -5.32 27.64 6.61
C ARG A 269 -4.34 28.80 6.69
N GLY A 270 -4.77 30.00 6.26
CA GLY A 270 -4.05 31.25 6.45
C GLY A 270 -4.11 31.77 7.89
N PRO A 271 -3.47 32.92 8.17
CA PRO A 271 -3.49 33.55 9.50
C PRO A 271 -4.89 33.93 9.98
N ASP A 272 -5.82 34.17 9.07
CA ASP A 272 -7.24 34.48 9.35
C ASP A 272 -8.13 33.23 9.49
N GLY A 273 -7.52 32.02 9.43
CA GLY A 273 -8.20 30.75 9.50
C GLY A 273 -8.88 30.30 8.19
N LYS A 274 -8.82 31.12 7.12
CA LYS A 274 -9.39 30.73 5.82
C LYS A 274 -8.43 29.88 5.01
N SER A 275 -8.98 29.00 4.18
CA SER A 275 -8.19 28.17 3.28
C SER A 275 -7.51 28.99 2.18
N LEU A 276 -6.22 28.82 2.04
CA LEU A 276 -5.39 29.36 0.96
C LEU A 276 -5.34 28.31 -0.18
N ARG A 277 -6.19 28.51 -1.20
CA ARG A 277 -6.37 27.57 -2.32
C ARG A 277 -5.44 27.93 -3.48
N THR A 278 -4.14 27.77 -3.25
CA THR A 278 -3.10 28.18 -4.19
C THR A 278 -2.08 27.07 -4.45
N TRP A 279 -1.45 27.09 -5.63
CA TRP A 279 -0.33 26.21 -5.95
C TRP A 279 0.85 26.41 -4.97
N ALA A 280 1.08 27.60 -4.48
CA ALA A 280 2.12 27.86 -3.47
C ALA A 280 1.89 27.06 -2.17
N GLU A 281 0.64 26.86 -1.76
CA GLU A 281 0.31 26.00 -0.60
C GLU A 281 0.50 24.51 -0.93
N CYS A 282 0.19 24.07 -2.16
CA CYS A 282 0.53 22.71 -2.61
C CYS A 282 2.03 22.47 -2.51
N LEU A 283 2.85 23.41 -3.01
CA LEU A 283 4.31 23.37 -2.92
C LEU A 283 4.78 23.32 -1.46
N ARG A 284 4.24 24.14 -0.59
CA ARG A 284 4.60 24.20 0.83
C ARG A 284 4.31 22.87 1.52
N ILE A 285 3.08 22.36 1.40
CA ILE A 285 2.65 21.16 2.12
C ILE A 285 3.34 19.91 1.56
N GLY A 286 3.40 19.78 0.24
CA GLY A 286 4.04 18.63 -0.39
C GLY A 286 5.55 18.56 -0.11
N THR A 287 6.24 19.72 -0.15
CA THR A 287 7.67 19.81 0.23
C THR A 287 7.87 19.44 1.70
N LEU A 288 7.03 19.96 2.60
CA LEU A 288 7.13 19.68 4.03
C LEU A 288 6.92 18.19 4.33
N LEU A 289 5.90 17.56 3.74
CA LEU A 289 5.65 16.13 3.92
C LEU A 289 6.80 15.27 3.37
N ALA A 290 7.40 15.67 2.24
CA ALA A 290 8.56 14.98 1.69
C ALA A 290 9.79 15.09 2.61
N ASP A 291 10.07 16.27 3.13
CA ASP A 291 11.20 16.50 4.05
C ASP A 291 11.03 15.70 5.35
N GLU A 292 9.80 15.66 5.90
CA GLU A 292 9.50 14.86 7.07
C GLU A 292 9.61 13.35 6.80
N ALA A 293 9.13 12.86 5.66
CA ALA A 293 9.29 11.46 5.27
C ALA A 293 10.77 11.07 5.17
N LEU A 294 11.59 11.90 4.52
CA LEU A 294 13.04 11.66 4.41
C LEU A 294 13.74 11.74 5.76
N ARG A 295 13.36 12.68 6.63
CA ARG A 295 13.86 12.76 8.02
C ARG A 295 13.54 11.49 8.81
N ILE A 296 12.31 10.99 8.71
CA ILE A 296 11.85 9.78 9.43
C ILE A 296 12.65 8.54 9.03
N VAL A 297 13.01 8.40 7.74
CA VAL A 297 13.70 7.20 7.23
C VAL A 297 15.23 7.30 7.26
N GLN A 298 15.77 8.49 7.53
CA GLN A 298 17.20 8.77 7.36
C GLN A 298 18.10 7.82 8.16
N SER A 299 17.81 7.62 9.45
CA SER A 299 18.71 6.95 10.40
C SER A 299 18.32 5.51 10.72
N VAL A 300 17.37 4.92 9.97
CA VAL A 300 16.96 3.54 10.23
C VAL A 300 17.88 2.54 9.52
N PRO A 301 18.10 1.34 10.09
CA PRO A 301 18.93 0.32 9.48
C PRO A 301 18.27 -0.27 8.22
N GLU A 302 19.09 -0.73 7.30
CA GLU A 302 18.64 -1.48 6.14
C GLU A 302 18.23 -2.89 6.50
N GLN A 303 17.11 -3.33 5.95
CA GLN A 303 16.63 -4.71 5.97
C GLN A 303 17.08 -5.39 4.68
N LYS A 304 18.11 -6.22 4.78
CA LYS A 304 18.62 -7.00 3.64
C LYS A 304 17.78 -8.25 3.47
N ASN A 305 17.40 -8.56 2.21
CA ASN A 305 16.57 -9.70 1.86
C ASN A 305 15.29 -9.82 2.71
N PRO A 306 14.46 -8.75 2.80
CA PRO A 306 13.22 -8.80 3.56
C PRO A 306 12.26 -9.84 2.96
N LYS A 307 11.52 -10.56 3.80
CA LYS A 307 10.46 -11.48 3.34
C LYS A 307 9.31 -10.70 2.74
N LEU A 308 8.77 -11.26 1.67
CA LEU A 308 7.59 -10.76 0.99
C LEU A 308 6.47 -11.79 1.06
N SER A 309 5.26 -11.37 1.39
CA SER A 309 4.05 -12.17 1.22
C SER A 309 2.85 -11.27 0.97
N CYS A 310 1.88 -11.78 0.20
CA CYS A 310 0.62 -11.10 -0.07
C CYS A 310 -0.52 -12.09 0.16
N ALA A 311 -1.47 -11.69 0.99
CA ALA A 311 -2.73 -12.39 1.15
C ALA A 311 -3.85 -11.50 0.59
N ALA A 312 -4.77 -12.09 -0.16
CA ALA A 312 -5.92 -11.41 -0.73
C ALA A 312 -7.22 -12.10 -0.31
N LYS A 313 -8.27 -11.31 -0.16
CA LYS A 313 -9.61 -11.78 0.17
C LYS A 313 -10.65 -10.92 -0.51
N THR A 314 -11.67 -11.56 -1.09
CA THR A 314 -12.86 -10.86 -1.56
C THR A 314 -13.75 -10.49 -0.37
N ILE A 315 -14.20 -9.24 -0.35
CA ILE A 315 -15.13 -8.69 0.64
C ILE A 315 -16.33 -8.08 -0.08
N SER A 316 -17.51 -8.17 0.51
CA SER A 316 -18.76 -7.68 -0.10
C SER A 316 -19.60 -6.90 0.90
N PHE A 317 -20.07 -5.73 0.48
CA PHE A 317 -20.86 -4.80 1.28
C PHE A 317 -22.26 -4.64 0.70
N PRO A 318 -23.33 -4.60 1.53
CA PRO A 318 -24.62 -4.14 1.06
C PRO A 318 -24.58 -2.65 0.71
N VAL A 319 -25.30 -2.25 -0.33
CA VAL A 319 -25.47 -0.84 -0.69
C VAL A 319 -26.83 -0.38 -0.18
N GLU A 320 -26.84 0.37 0.91
CA GLU A 320 -28.05 0.90 1.53
C GLU A 320 -28.28 2.36 1.14
N SER A 321 -27.21 3.13 0.87
CA SER A 321 -27.28 4.53 0.46
C SER A 321 -28.08 4.73 -0.84
N PRO A 322 -29.18 5.50 -0.83
CA PRO A 322 -29.93 5.82 -2.04
C PRO A 322 -29.08 6.61 -3.06
N LEU A 323 -28.18 7.47 -2.57
CA LEU A 323 -27.27 8.27 -3.41
C LEU A 323 -26.30 7.35 -4.17
N LEU A 324 -25.63 6.43 -3.49
CA LEU A 324 -24.67 5.53 -4.13
C LEU A 324 -25.34 4.54 -5.07
N ARG A 325 -26.56 4.06 -4.74
CA ARG A 325 -27.36 3.28 -5.69
C ARG A 325 -27.67 4.06 -6.97
N ALA A 326 -28.02 5.35 -6.84
CA ALA A 326 -28.27 6.21 -8.00
C ALA A 326 -27.01 6.40 -8.83
N VAL A 327 -25.84 6.65 -8.19
CA VAL A 327 -24.54 6.75 -8.86
C VAL A 327 -24.22 5.48 -9.62
N MET A 328 -24.29 4.31 -8.96
CA MET A 328 -24.01 3.02 -9.61
C MET A 328 -24.94 2.76 -10.81
N LYS A 329 -26.19 3.14 -10.70
CA LYS A 329 -27.16 2.97 -11.79
C LYS A 329 -26.93 3.88 -12.98
N SER A 330 -26.50 5.12 -12.75
CA SER A 330 -26.28 6.13 -13.80
C SER A 330 -24.88 6.05 -14.43
N SER A 331 -23.90 5.53 -13.72
CA SER A 331 -22.52 5.47 -14.20
C SER A 331 -22.34 4.41 -15.29
N PRO A 332 -21.73 4.76 -16.44
CA PRO A 332 -21.39 3.80 -17.46
C PRO A 332 -20.22 2.88 -17.07
N LEU A 333 -19.53 3.18 -15.95
CA LEU A 333 -18.38 2.45 -15.46
C LEU A 333 -18.74 1.49 -14.34
N LEU A 334 -19.65 1.89 -13.43
CA LEU A 334 -19.96 1.18 -12.19
C LEU A 334 -21.15 0.21 -12.31
N ALA A 335 -21.66 -0.03 -13.52
CA ALA A 335 -22.75 -0.97 -13.72
C ALA A 335 -22.40 -2.32 -13.07
N PRO A 336 -23.23 -2.82 -12.13
CA PRO A 336 -22.90 -4.03 -11.37
C PRO A 336 -22.86 -5.24 -12.32
N THR A 337 -21.78 -6.02 -12.22
CA THR A 337 -21.64 -7.31 -12.92
C THR A 337 -22.29 -8.47 -12.15
N GLY A 338 -22.90 -8.19 -10.99
CA GLY A 338 -23.53 -9.15 -10.09
C GLY A 338 -24.77 -8.57 -9.40
N ASP A 339 -24.91 -8.80 -8.09
CA ASP A 339 -26.03 -8.24 -7.31
C ASP A 339 -25.95 -6.69 -7.29
N PRO A 340 -26.94 -5.99 -7.84
CA PRO A 340 -26.94 -4.53 -7.90
C PRO A 340 -27.06 -3.85 -6.52
N ASN A 341 -27.37 -4.62 -5.48
CA ASN A 341 -27.45 -4.13 -4.12
C ASN A 341 -26.17 -4.37 -3.31
N ARG A 342 -25.08 -4.80 -3.96
CA ARG A 342 -23.82 -5.07 -3.28
C ARG A 342 -22.63 -4.51 -4.06
N VAL A 343 -21.64 -4.03 -3.31
CA VAL A 343 -20.29 -3.74 -3.82
C VAL A 343 -19.38 -4.87 -3.36
N THR A 344 -18.65 -5.46 -4.30
CA THR A 344 -17.69 -6.53 -4.02
C THR A 344 -16.32 -6.09 -4.49
N THR A 345 -15.33 -6.17 -3.62
CA THR A 345 -13.98 -5.69 -3.87
C THR A 345 -12.94 -6.61 -3.22
N GLN A 346 -11.66 -6.30 -3.44
CA GLN A 346 -10.53 -7.06 -2.91
C GLN A 346 -9.91 -6.34 -1.71
N LEU A 347 -9.64 -7.10 -0.65
CA LEU A 347 -8.86 -6.69 0.51
C LEU A 347 -7.51 -7.41 0.48
N ASN A 348 -6.41 -6.68 0.70
CA ASN A 348 -5.07 -7.26 0.76
C ASN A 348 -4.38 -6.99 2.09
N LEU A 349 -3.56 -7.97 2.49
CA LEU A 349 -2.57 -7.83 3.55
C LEU A 349 -1.20 -8.24 2.99
N ILE A 350 -0.25 -7.32 3.01
CA ILE A 350 1.13 -7.56 2.57
C ILE A 350 2.04 -7.52 3.78
N ASN A 351 2.95 -8.48 3.88
CA ASN A 351 4.12 -8.36 4.73
C ASN A 351 5.34 -8.12 3.85
N VAL A 352 6.12 -7.10 4.15
CA VAL A 352 7.41 -6.83 3.53
C VAL A 352 8.41 -6.42 4.61
N GLY A 353 9.38 -7.28 4.88
CA GLY A 353 10.28 -7.13 6.02
C GLY A 353 9.51 -6.94 7.32
N SER A 354 9.80 -5.88 8.06
CA SER A 354 9.14 -5.54 9.33
C SER A 354 7.78 -4.82 9.17
N ALA A 355 7.40 -4.46 7.93
CA ALA A 355 6.13 -3.80 7.67
C ALA A 355 4.99 -4.77 7.42
N GLN A 356 3.80 -4.39 7.89
CA GLN A 356 2.52 -4.98 7.51
C GLN A 356 1.63 -3.90 6.89
N ILE A 357 1.11 -4.15 5.70
CA ILE A 357 0.31 -3.21 4.91
C ILE A 357 -1.07 -3.80 4.69
N LEU A 358 -2.12 -3.08 5.10
CA LEU A 358 -3.51 -3.47 4.90
C LEU A 358 -4.21 -2.46 4.01
N THR A 359 -4.97 -2.91 2.99
CA THR A 359 -5.72 -2.03 2.10
C THR A 359 -7.07 -1.64 2.68
N ILE A 360 -7.54 -0.45 2.31
CA ILE A 360 -8.87 0.10 2.63
C ILE A 360 -9.55 0.47 1.31
N PRO A 361 -10.67 -0.14 0.93
CA PRO A 361 -11.32 0.10 -0.36
C PRO A 361 -12.18 1.37 -0.42
N GLY A 362 -11.85 2.36 0.37
CA GLY A 362 -12.55 3.63 0.49
C GLY A 362 -11.86 4.56 1.49
N GLU A 363 -12.64 5.45 2.10
CA GLU A 363 -12.18 6.48 3.01
C GLU A 363 -12.57 6.15 4.46
N ALA A 364 -11.77 5.31 5.13
CA ALA A 364 -12.02 4.98 6.54
C ALA A 364 -11.75 6.17 7.47
N LEU A 365 -12.60 6.35 8.47
CA LEU A 365 -12.41 7.35 9.50
C LEU A 365 -11.14 7.05 10.34
N PRO A 366 -10.48 8.08 10.92
CA PRO A 366 -9.24 7.91 11.67
C PRO A 366 -9.33 6.91 12.84
N ASN A 367 -10.46 6.85 13.54
CA ASN A 367 -10.70 5.89 14.64
C ASN A 367 -10.60 4.42 14.16
N ILE A 368 -11.11 4.11 12.97
CA ILE A 368 -10.94 2.79 12.33
C ILE A 368 -9.46 2.54 12.05
N GLY A 369 -8.76 3.54 11.48
CA GLY A 369 -7.34 3.47 11.21
C GLY A 369 -6.50 3.19 12.45
N TYR A 370 -6.73 3.92 13.53
CA TYR A 370 -6.07 3.69 14.82
C TYR A 370 -6.35 2.30 15.39
N TYR A 371 -7.60 1.85 15.32
CA TYR A 371 -7.98 0.54 15.82
C TYR A 371 -7.27 -0.58 15.06
N LEU A 372 -7.28 -0.56 13.73
CA LEU A 372 -6.65 -1.58 12.90
C LEU A 372 -5.13 -1.61 13.08
N LYS A 373 -4.45 -0.45 13.08
CA LYS A 373 -3.00 -0.38 13.30
C LYS A 373 -2.57 -0.99 14.65
N ARG A 374 -3.40 -0.89 15.70
CA ARG A 374 -3.14 -1.55 17.00
C ARG A 374 -3.35 -3.07 16.97
N LYS A 375 -4.13 -3.59 16.02
CA LYS A 375 -4.43 -5.03 15.87
C LYS A 375 -3.52 -5.73 14.87
N MET A 376 -2.92 -4.99 13.95
CA MET A 376 -1.90 -5.49 13.03
C MET A 376 -0.64 -5.90 13.79
N ARG A 377 0.20 -6.74 13.16
CA ARG A 377 1.30 -7.45 13.84
C ARG A 377 2.69 -7.03 13.39
N GLY A 378 2.78 -6.05 12.48
CA GLY A 378 4.05 -5.47 12.04
C GLY A 378 4.67 -4.54 13.08
N GLU A 379 5.97 -4.32 13.01
CA GLU A 379 6.63 -3.22 13.70
C GLU A 379 6.18 -1.88 13.08
N HIS A 380 5.96 -1.88 11.75
CA HIS A 380 5.41 -0.77 10.99
C HIS A 380 4.09 -1.21 10.34
N ASN A 381 2.99 -0.65 10.81
CA ASN A 381 1.63 -0.98 10.35
C ASN A 381 1.09 0.13 9.46
N LEU A 382 1.04 -0.12 8.15
CA LEU A 382 0.57 0.82 7.13
C LEU A 382 -0.86 0.51 6.72
N LEU A 383 -1.64 1.55 6.46
CA LEU A 383 -2.96 1.43 5.86
C LEU A 383 -2.97 2.14 4.52
N PHE A 384 -3.31 1.45 3.45
CA PHE A 384 -3.46 2.04 2.12
C PHE A 384 -4.93 2.31 1.84
N GLY A 385 -5.34 3.55 2.07
CA GLY A 385 -6.68 4.07 1.75
C GLY A 385 -6.94 4.13 0.26
N LEU A 386 -8.21 4.14 -0.14
CA LEU A 386 -8.65 4.21 -1.54
C LEU A 386 -7.93 3.22 -2.44
N THR A 387 -7.66 2.03 -1.91
CA THR A 387 -6.86 1.01 -2.59
C THR A 387 -7.69 -0.22 -2.88
N ASN A 388 -7.66 -0.67 -4.13
CA ASN A 388 -8.44 -1.73 -4.79
C ASN A 388 -9.91 -1.36 -5.05
N ASP A 389 -10.39 -0.32 -4.44
CA ASP A 389 -11.67 0.34 -4.70
C ASP A 389 -11.69 1.73 -4.07
N ALA A 390 -12.72 2.51 -4.39
CA ALA A 390 -12.91 3.85 -3.85
C ALA A 390 -14.42 4.17 -3.76
N PHE A 391 -15.18 3.34 -3.04
CA PHE A 391 -16.65 3.41 -3.01
C PHE A 391 -17.23 4.47 -2.07
N GLY A 392 -16.39 5.33 -1.46
CA GLY A 392 -16.76 6.40 -0.56
C GLY A 392 -16.32 6.15 0.88
N TYR A 393 -17.03 6.78 1.84
CA TYR A 393 -16.61 6.73 3.24
C TYR A 393 -16.90 5.38 3.91
N ILE A 394 -16.05 5.04 4.87
CA ILE A 394 -16.21 3.86 5.73
C ILE A 394 -16.34 4.35 7.17
N LEU A 395 -17.58 4.34 7.67
CA LEU A 395 -17.95 4.73 9.03
C LEU A 395 -18.30 3.49 9.85
N THR A 396 -18.06 3.56 11.16
CA THR A 396 -18.65 2.60 12.09
C THR A 396 -20.14 2.91 12.27
N LYS A 397 -20.93 1.92 12.73
CA LYS A 397 -22.35 2.12 13.03
C LYS A 397 -22.62 3.20 14.08
N VAL A 398 -21.64 3.49 14.97
CA VAL A 398 -21.78 4.56 15.96
C VAL A 398 -21.50 5.95 15.40
N ASP A 399 -20.78 6.04 14.29
CA ASP A 399 -20.53 7.32 13.59
C ASP A 399 -21.61 7.62 12.57
N TRP A 400 -22.21 6.58 11.95
CA TRP A 400 -23.17 6.70 10.85
C TRP A 400 -24.46 7.39 11.29
N GLY A 401 -24.78 8.54 10.68
CA GLY A 401 -25.97 9.31 10.99
C GLY A 401 -26.04 9.95 12.39
N SER A 402 -24.96 9.85 13.19
CA SER A 402 -24.98 10.29 14.60
C SER A 402 -24.92 11.80 14.79
N PHE A 403 -24.34 12.53 13.84
CA PHE A 403 -24.19 13.98 13.92
C PHE A 403 -24.64 14.64 12.62
N LYS A 404 -25.31 15.79 12.72
CA LYS A 404 -25.69 16.56 11.53
C LYS A 404 -24.47 16.92 10.65
N ARG A 405 -23.32 17.16 11.26
CA ARG A 405 -22.06 17.42 10.51
C ARG A 405 -21.60 16.20 9.70
N TYR A 406 -22.00 14.99 10.07
CA TYR A 406 -21.68 13.75 9.38
C TYR A 406 -22.67 13.39 8.29
N ASP A 407 -23.66 14.22 8.01
CA ASP A 407 -24.71 13.95 7.01
C ASP A 407 -24.13 13.62 5.63
N TYR A 408 -23.12 14.43 5.20
CA TYR A 408 -22.43 14.18 3.93
C TYR A 408 -21.72 12.82 3.89
N ILE A 409 -20.86 12.54 4.87
CA ILE A 409 -20.08 11.29 4.89
C ILE A 409 -20.98 10.05 5.14
N SER A 410 -22.10 10.20 5.86
CA SER A 410 -23.08 9.14 6.03
C SER A 410 -23.80 8.82 4.72
N ARG A 411 -24.23 9.83 3.93
CA ARG A 411 -24.88 9.63 2.63
C ARG A 411 -23.97 9.03 1.57
N THR A 412 -22.66 9.28 1.68
CA THR A 412 -21.62 8.76 0.77
C THR A 412 -20.91 7.52 1.33
N CYS A 413 -21.44 6.93 2.41
CA CYS A 413 -21.11 5.58 2.90
C CYS A 413 -22.06 4.55 2.29
N LEU A 414 -21.64 3.32 2.07
CA LEU A 414 -22.51 2.25 1.52
C LEU A 414 -23.70 1.94 2.43
N GLY A 415 -23.52 1.98 3.76
CA GLY A 415 -24.55 1.72 4.74
C GLY A 415 -24.00 1.71 6.17
N GLU A 416 -24.90 1.57 7.14
CA GLU A 416 -24.59 1.63 8.58
C GLU A 416 -23.50 0.64 9.00
N MET A 417 -23.54 -0.58 8.44
CA MET A 417 -22.62 -1.67 8.83
C MET A 417 -21.31 -1.71 8.03
N THR A 418 -21.04 -0.71 7.20
CA THR A 418 -19.86 -0.72 6.31
C THR A 418 -18.55 -0.84 7.10
N GLY A 419 -18.38 -0.08 8.18
CA GLY A 419 -17.19 -0.11 9.03
C GLY A 419 -17.02 -1.43 9.78
N GLU A 420 -18.09 -1.97 10.33
CA GLU A 420 -18.09 -3.24 11.06
C GLU A 420 -17.70 -4.40 10.14
N ILE A 421 -18.29 -4.47 8.94
CA ILE A 421 -17.95 -5.50 7.94
C ILE A 421 -16.47 -5.37 7.56
N TYR A 422 -16.01 -4.16 7.26
CA TYR A 422 -14.60 -3.93 6.90
C TYR A 422 -13.65 -4.33 8.02
N ILE A 423 -13.89 -3.88 9.26
CA ILE A 423 -13.06 -4.18 10.43
C ILE A 423 -13.00 -5.68 10.67
N ASP A 424 -14.16 -6.36 10.69
CA ASP A 424 -14.24 -7.80 10.94
C ASP A 424 -13.43 -8.60 9.89
N GLU A 425 -13.63 -8.32 8.62
CA GLU A 425 -12.93 -9.00 7.53
C GLU A 425 -11.43 -8.69 7.48
N ALA A 426 -11.05 -7.44 7.79
CA ALA A 426 -9.65 -7.05 7.93
C ALA A 426 -8.94 -7.79 9.08
N LEU A 427 -9.59 -7.89 10.24
CA LEU A 427 -9.03 -8.62 11.40
C LEU A 427 -8.94 -10.14 11.14
N LYS A 428 -9.92 -10.73 10.44
CA LYS A 428 -9.85 -12.12 9.99
C LYS A 428 -8.64 -12.34 9.07
N LEU A 429 -8.41 -11.43 8.12
CA LEU A 429 -7.28 -11.50 7.20
C LEU A 429 -5.94 -11.36 7.96
N VAL A 430 -5.83 -10.42 8.91
CA VAL A 430 -4.65 -10.25 9.78
C VAL A 430 -4.40 -11.52 10.60
N ALA A 431 -5.44 -12.14 11.17
CA ALA A 431 -5.30 -13.33 11.98
C ALA A 431 -4.87 -14.56 11.17
N ALA A 432 -5.39 -14.71 9.93
CA ALA A 432 -5.11 -15.84 9.05
C ALA A 432 -3.73 -15.75 8.35
N SER A 433 -3.15 -14.57 8.25
CA SER A 433 -1.88 -14.35 7.54
C SER A 433 -0.67 -14.57 8.45
N PRO A 434 0.52 -14.91 7.93
CA PRO A 434 1.74 -14.95 8.73
C PRO A 434 2.06 -13.58 9.35
N ALA A 435 2.81 -13.56 10.45
CA ALA A 435 3.32 -12.31 11.01
C ALA A 435 4.51 -11.82 10.16
N PRO A 436 4.70 -10.48 10.04
CA PRO A 436 5.90 -9.91 9.43
C PRO A 436 7.18 -10.31 10.18
N GLU A 437 8.31 -10.10 9.55
CA GLU A 437 9.61 -10.28 10.21
C GLU A 437 9.76 -9.27 11.35
N LYS A 438 10.44 -9.71 12.41
CA LYS A 438 10.88 -8.80 13.47
C LYS A 438 12.34 -8.48 13.24
N LEU A 439 12.71 -7.22 13.31
CA LEU A 439 14.11 -6.84 13.30
C LEU A 439 14.75 -7.35 14.61
N ILE A 440 15.77 -8.19 14.46
CA ILE A 440 16.65 -8.55 15.59
C ILE A 440 17.53 -7.31 15.81
N ARG A 441 17.27 -6.59 16.88
CA ARG A 441 18.04 -5.42 17.30
C ARG A 441 19.31 -5.86 18.02
#